data_15bbb655c728eaac0edd3bb6304bca93
#
_entry.id   15bbb655c728eaac0edd3bb6304bca93
#
_cell.length_a   1.000
_cell.length_b   1.000
_cell.length_c   1.000
_cell.angle_alpha   90.00
_cell.angle_beta   90.00
_cell.angle_gamma   90.00
#
_symmetry.space_group_name_H-M   'P 1'
#
loop_
_entity.id
_entity.type
_entity.pdbx_description
1 polymer ?
#
loop_
_entity_poly.entity_id
_entity_poly.type
_entity_poly.pdbx_seq_one_letter_code
_entity_poly.pdbx_strand_id
1 'polypeptide(L)'
;MNETEAGHARVEVFQGVATITFGHPKSNSLPGALLADLARMVTEAGENPEAKVILLRSEGESAFCAGASFAELQRIHDAESGKRFFMGFVHLILAMIKAPKFVVTRVHGKAVGGGVGIVSASDYAIAAEGASLKLSELAVGLGPFIVGLPIQRKIGAGAFAAMSIDADWRDARWGYTHGLYAELHPDKSALDDAVEKRVETLAASNPEAMAQLKKVFWEGTDDWPRQLEERAEKSGTLVLSDFTSRAVGRTG
;
A
#
# COMPACT_ATOMS: atom_id res chain seq x y z
N MET A 1 -23.96 -4.47 -5.81
CA MET A 1 -22.66 -4.14 -6.45
C MET A 1 -22.25 -5.38 -7.24
N ASN A 2 -21.98 -5.25 -8.55
CA ASN A 2 -21.46 -6.40 -9.30
C ASN A 2 -20.07 -6.74 -8.76
N GLU A 3 -19.75 -8.03 -8.60
CA GLU A 3 -18.42 -8.51 -8.14
C GLU A 3 -17.26 -7.90 -8.93
N THR A 4 -17.47 -7.60 -10.21
CA THR A 4 -16.49 -6.90 -11.08
C THR A 4 -16.18 -5.45 -10.67
N GLU A 5 -17.03 -4.79 -9.88
CA GLU A 5 -16.81 -3.42 -9.40
C GLU A 5 -16.12 -3.35 -8.04
N ALA A 6 -16.12 -4.43 -7.28
CA ALA A 6 -15.53 -4.50 -5.94
C ALA A 6 -14.02 -4.81 -5.95
N GLY A 7 -13.50 -5.35 -7.06
CA GLY A 7 -12.18 -5.96 -7.08
C GLY A 7 -12.19 -7.31 -6.36
N HIS A 8 -11.03 -7.94 -6.26
CA HIS A 8 -10.88 -9.21 -5.55
C HIS A 8 -9.48 -9.33 -4.95
N ALA A 9 -9.38 -10.15 -3.92
CA ALA A 9 -8.10 -10.59 -3.37
C ALA A 9 -8.18 -12.09 -3.05
N ARG A 10 -7.04 -12.78 -3.14
CA ARG A 10 -6.90 -14.18 -2.73
C ARG A 10 -5.58 -14.39 -2.02
N VAL A 11 -5.52 -15.39 -1.17
CA VAL A 11 -4.30 -15.82 -0.49
C VAL A 11 -4.06 -17.31 -0.79
N GLU A 12 -2.82 -17.65 -1.11
CA GLU A 12 -2.34 -18.99 -1.30
C GLU A 12 -1.10 -19.19 -0.43
N VAL A 13 -1.03 -20.34 0.29
CA VAL A 13 0.14 -20.66 1.11
C VAL A 13 0.84 -21.84 0.50
N PHE A 14 2.09 -21.65 0.12
CA PHE A 14 2.90 -22.70 -0.46
C PHE A 14 4.37 -22.56 0.00
N GLN A 15 4.98 -23.64 0.44
CA GLN A 15 6.37 -23.70 0.90
C GLN A 15 6.78 -22.59 1.87
N GLY A 16 5.89 -22.25 2.81
CA GLY A 16 6.16 -21.20 3.81
C GLY A 16 5.91 -19.77 3.33
N VAL A 17 5.45 -19.58 2.10
CA VAL A 17 5.12 -18.27 1.53
C VAL A 17 3.61 -18.10 1.46
N ALA A 18 3.06 -17.09 2.14
CA ALA A 18 1.67 -16.66 1.96
C ALA A 18 1.61 -15.60 0.87
N THR A 19 1.18 -15.97 -0.33
CA THR A 19 1.05 -15.04 -1.46
C THR A 19 -0.34 -14.43 -1.48
N ILE A 20 -0.44 -13.14 -1.21
CA ILE A 20 -1.67 -12.35 -1.33
C ILE A 20 -1.64 -11.64 -2.68
N THR A 21 -2.61 -11.97 -3.53
CA THR A 21 -2.76 -11.36 -4.87
C THR A 21 -4.08 -10.60 -4.91
N PHE A 22 -4.04 -9.32 -5.32
CA PHE A 22 -5.23 -8.52 -5.49
C PHE A 22 -5.36 -7.97 -6.92
N GLY A 23 -6.59 -7.69 -7.31
CA GLY A 23 -6.92 -7.13 -8.60
C GLY A 23 -8.16 -6.26 -8.56
N HIS A 24 -8.17 -5.21 -9.41
CA HIS A 24 -9.34 -4.39 -9.66
C HIS A 24 -9.29 -3.85 -11.11
N PRO A 25 -10.40 -3.90 -11.88
CA PRO A 25 -10.42 -3.53 -13.30
C PRO A 25 -10.01 -2.07 -13.56
N LYS A 26 -10.16 -1.17 -12.58
CA LYS A 26 -9.70 0.23 -12.66
C LYS A 26 -8.27 0.36 -12.12
N SER A 27 -7.30 -0.28 -12.80
CA SER A 27 -5.86 -0.16 -12.51
C SER A 27 -5.52 -0.50 -11.05
N ASN A 28 -6.14 -1.54 -10.49
CA ASN A 28 -5.94 -1.96 -9.12
C ASN A 28 -6.20 -0.85 -8.08
N SER A 29 -7.23 0.00 -8.34
CA SER A 29 -7.73 0.92 -7.32
C SER A 29 -8.37 0.15 -6.17
N LEU A 30 -8.39 0.77 -5.00
CA LEU A 30 -8.77 0.12 -3.73
C LEU A 30 -10.11 0.65 -3.22
N PRO A 31 -11.22 -0.05 -3.49
CA PRO A 31 -12.47 0.15 -2.78
C PRO A 31 -12.34 -0.27 -1.31
N GLY A 32 -13.22 0.24 -0.45
CA GLY A 32 -13.21 -0.07 0.99
C GLY A 32 -13.34 -1.57 1.30
N ALA A 33 -14.14 -2.31 0.52
CA ALA A 33 -14.25 -3.77 0.67
C ALA A 33 -12.92 -4.48 0.40
N LEU A 34 -12.22 -4.11 -0.70
CA LEU A 34 -10.93 -4.70 -1.03
C LEU A 34 -9.84 -4.34 0.00
N LEU A 35 -9.86 -3.11 0.54
CA LEU A 35 -8.98 -2.70 1.64
C LEU A 35 -9.20 -3.56 2.89
N ALA A 36 -10.46 -3.81 3.25
CA ALA A 36 -10.82 -4.67 4.39
C ALA A 36 -10.36 -6.11 4.19
N ASP A 37 -10.57 -6.66 3.00
CA ASP A 37 -10.11 -8.01 2.65
C ASP A 37 -8.58 -8.12 2.71
N LEU A 38 -7.86 -7.17 2.16
CA LEU A 38 -6.39 -7.15 2.22
C LEU A 38 -5.88 -7.06 3.65
N ALA A 39 -6.46 -6.18 4.49
CA ALA A 39 -6.07 -6.07 5.89
C ALA A 39 -6.31 -7.38 6.66
N ARG A 40 -7.46 -8.02 6.44
CA ARG A 40 -7.81 -9.32 7.02
C ARG A 40 -6.83 -10.41 6.56
N MET A 41 -6.58 -10.53 5.25
CA MET A 41 -5.68 -11.54 4.69
C MET A 41 -4.25 -11.39 5.19
N VAL A 42 -3.73 -10.15 5.33
CA VAL A 42 -2.40 -9.89 5.90
C VAL A 42 -2.36 -10.33 7.37
N THR A 43 -3.40 -10.05 8.15
CA THR A 43 -3.50 -10.47 9.56
C THR A 43 -3.53 -11.99 9.67
N GLU A 44 -4.43 -12.66 8.94
CA GLU A 44 -4.56 -14.12 8.92
C GLU A 44 -3.27 -14.82 8.46
N ALA A 45 -2.62 -14.30 7.39
CA ALA A 45 -1.32 -14.80 6.95
C ALA A 45 -0.23 -14.59 8.02
N GLY A 46 -0.29 -13.48 8.75
CA GLY A 46 0.58 -13.22 9.90
C GLY A 46 0.45 -14.26 11.00
N GLU A 47 -0.75 -14.73 11.27
CA GLU A 47 -1.08 -15.73 12.31
C GLU A 47 -0.93 -17.17 11.84
N ASN A 48 -0.94 -17.44 10.54
CA ASN A 48 -0.89 -18.79 9.98
C ASN A 48 0.48 -19.47 10.24
N PRO A 49 0.55 -20.57 11.01
CA PRO A 49 1.83 -21.24 11.32
C PRO A 49 2.54 -21.84 10.12
N GLU A 50 1.82 -22.11 9.02
CA GLU A 50 2.41 -22.65 7.78
C GLU A 50 3.12 -21.58 6.96
N ALA A 51 2.79 -20.29 7.16
CA ALA A 51 3.46 -19.18 6.50
C ALA A 51 4.64 -18.68 7.34
N LYS A 52 5.73 -18.30 6.70
CA LYS A 52 6.92 -17.68 7.31
C LYS A 52 7.19 -16.29 6.77
N VAL A 53 6.70 -16.00 5.57
CA VAL A 53 6.80 -14.70 4.88
C VAL A 53 5.51 -14.43 4.13
N ILE A 54 5.16 -13.16 3.98
CA ILE A 54 4.00 -12.69 3.20
C ILE A 54 4.52 -12.02 1.93
N LEU A 55 4.03 -12.48 0.78
CA LEU A 55 4.22 -11.83 -0.50
C LEU A 55 2.95 -11.10 -0.89
N LEU A 56 3.02 -9.79 -1.08
CA LEU A 56 1.92 -8.98 -1.61
C LEU A 56 2.20 -8.61 -3.07
N ARG A 57 1.26 -8.92 -3.96
CA ARG A 57 1.33 -8.56 -5.39
C ARG A 57 -0.04 -8.22 -5.93
N SER A 58 -0.07 -7.47 -7.01
CA SER A 58 -1.31 -7.19 -7.76
C SER A 58 -1.29 -7.83 -9.13
N GLU A 59 -2.46 -7.98 -9.70
CA GLU A 59 -2.69 -8.50 -11.04
C GLU A 59 -2.53 -7.43 -12.13
N GLY A 60 -2.53 -7.87 -13.38
CA GLY A 60 -2.46 -6.99 -14.55
C GLY A 60 -1.05 -6.55 -14.91
N GLU A 61 -0.97 -5.69 -15.92
CA GLU A 61 0.28 -5.39 -16.60
C GLU A 61 0.79 -3.96 -16.40
N SER A 62 -0.09 -2.99 -16.09
CA SER A 62 0.26 -1.57 -16.17
C SER A 62 0.41 -0.87 -14.82
N ALA A 63 -0.42 -1.22 -13.84
CA ALA A 63 -0.42 -0.58 -12.54
C ALA A 63 -0.29 -1.61 -11.42
N PHE A 64 0.61 -1.35 -10.50
CA PHE A 64 0.61 -2.06 -9.23
C PHE A 64 -0.64 -1.66 -8.42
N CYS A 65 -0.86 -0.35 -8.21
CA CYS A 65 -2.02 0.14 -7.48
C CYS A 65 -2.28 1.62 -7.78
N ALA A 66 -3.47 1.96 -8.25
CA ALA A 66 -3.88 3.33 -8.52
C ALA A 66 -4.37 4.10 -7.28
N GLY A 67 -4.30 3.50 -6.10
CA GLY A 67 -4.73 4.14 -4.84
C GLY A 67 -6.24 4.05 -4.59
N ALA A 68 -6.81 5.06 -3.97
CA ALA A 68 -8.21 5.09 -3.57
C ALA A 68 -9.18 4.97 -4.75
N SER A 69 -10.27 4.24 -4.56
CA SER A 69 -11.35 4.15 -5.54
C SER A 69 -12.07 5.49 -5.69
N PHE A 70 -11.91 6.15 -6.84
CA PHE A 70 -12.62 7.40 -7.14
C PHE A 70 -14.15 7.21 -7.15
N ALA A 71 -14.63 6.04 -7.57
CA ALA A 71 -16.05 5.73 -7.53
C ALA A 71 -16.61 5.73 -6.10
N GLU A 72 -15.83 5.31 -5.10
CA GLU A 72 -16.24 5.43 -3.70
C GLU A 72 -16.05 6.84 -3.16
N LEU A 73 -14.96 7.53 -3.50
CA LEU A 73 -14.78 8.93 -3.11
C LEU A 73 -15.95 9.82 -3.57
N GLN A 74 -16.51 9.55 -4.75
CA GLN A 74 -17.68 10.24 -5.27
C GLN A 74 -18.95 10.00 -4.42
N ARG A 75 -19.06 8.87 -3.74
CA ARG A 75 -20.23 8.46 -2.94
C ARG A 75 -20.15 8.94 -1.49
N ILE A 76 -19.03 9.47 -1.04
CA ILE A 76 -18.88 10.01 0.31
C ILE A 76 -19.64 11.32 0.41
N HIS A 77 -20.61 11.39 1.33
CA HIS A 77 -21.51 12.53 1.51
C HIS A 77 -21.49 13.12 2.93
N ASP A 78 -20.80 12.49 3.87
CA ASP A 78 -20.58 12.96 5.22
C ASP A 78 -19.19 12.58 5.77
N ALA A 79 -18.76 13.24 6.84
CA ALA A 79 -17.44 13.04 7.43
C ALA A 79 -17.25 11.63 7.99
N GLU A 80 -18.32 10.99 8.48
CA GLU A 80 -18.26 9.64 9.05
C GLU A 80 -18.01 8.60 7.96
N SER A 81 -18.73 8.65 6.85
CA SER A 81 -18.49 7.77 5.70
C SER A 81 -17.12 8.02 5.08
N GLY A 82 -16.66 9.28 5.07
CA GLY A 82 -15.30 9.62 4.66
C GLY A 82 -14.25 9.02 5.60
N LYS A 83 -14.35 9.23 6.90
CA LYS A 83 -13.47 8.61 7.90
C LYS A 83 -13.45 7.09 7.72
N ARG A 84 -14.60 6.45 7.63
CA ARG A 84 -14.72 4.99 7.48
C ARG A 84 -13.98 4.47 6.24
N PHE A 85 -14.12 5.15 5.10
CA PHE A 85 -13.38 4.78 3.88
C PHE A 85 -11.87 4.89 4.10
N PHE A 86 -11.38 6.00 4.62
CA PHE A 86 -9.96 6.23 4.84
C PHE A 86 -9.37 5.32 5.92
N MET A 87 -10.17 4.89 6.90
CA MET A 87 -9.77 3.87 7.89
C MET A 87 -9.41 2.52 7.25
N GLY A 88 -9.92 2.20 6.06
CA GLY A 88 -9.51 1.02 5.31
C GLY A 88 -8.00 1.00 5.03
N PHE A 89 -7.42 2.14 4.62
CA PHE A 89 -5.96 2.28 4.46
C PHE A 89 -5.21 2.18 5.78
N VAL A 90 -5.77 2.76 6.85
CA VAL A 90 -5.19 2.66 8.19
C VAL A 90 -5.07 1.20 8.63
N HIS A 91 -6.16 0.44 8.50
CA HIS A 91 -6.18 -0.96 8.90
C HIS A 91 -5.18 -1.80 8.09
N LEU A 92 -5.10 -1.59 6.78
CA LEU A 92 -4.14 -2.31 5.93
C LEU A 92 -2.69 -1.97 6.30
N ILE A 93 -2.35 -0.69 6.45
CA ILE A 93 -1.00 -0.26 6.87
C ILE A 93 -0.64 -0.87 8.22
N LEU A 94 -1.54 -0.79 9.20
CA LEU A 94 -1.31 -1.34 10.54
C LEU A 94 -1.18 -2.87 10.50
N ALA A 95 -2.00 -3.58 9.71
CA ALA A 95 -1.87 -5.02 9.53
C ALA A 95 -0.49 -5.38 8.97
N MET A 96 -0.01 -4.65 7.94
CA MET A 96 1.30 -4.91 7.33
C MET A 96 2.46 -4.69 8.29
N ILE A 97 2.49 -3.57 9.02
CA ILE A 97 3.61 -3.25 9.92
C ILE A 97 3.61 -4.09 11.21
N LYS A 98 2.42 -4.52 11.67
CA LYS A 98 2.27 -5.32 12.90
C LYS A 98 2.34 -6.84 12.68
N ALA A 99 2.18 -7.32 11.45
CA ALA A 99 2.33 -8.74 11.16
C ALA A 99 3.67 -9.26 11.70
N PRO A 100 3.71 -10.41 12.40
CA PRO A 100 4.96 -10.96 12.94
C PRO A 100 5.87 -11.57 11.87
N LYS A 101 5.55 -11.38 10.59
CA LYS A 101 6.26 -11.89 9.41
C LYS A 101 6.61 -10.74 8.49
N PHE A 102 7.73 -10.85 7.78
CA PHE A 102 8.06 -9.86 6.76
C PHE A 102 7.02 -9.83 5.65
N VAL A 103 6.68 -8.63 5.23
CA VAL A 103 5.86 -8.37 4.04
C VAL A 103 6.78 -7.93 2.91
N VAL A 104 6.90 -8.78 1.90
CA VAL A 104 7.59 -8.49 0.64
C VAL A 104 6.56 -8.01 -0.37
N THR A 105 6.82 -6.94 -1.07
CA THR A 105 5.90 -6.42 -2.10
C THR A 105 6.55 -6.40 -3.47
N ARG A 106 5.87 -7.02 -4.46
CA ARG A 106 6.24 -7.03 -5.87
C ARG A 106 5.61 -5.84 -6.61
N VAL A 107 6.43 -4.93 -7.12
CA VAL A 107 5.97 -3.70 -7.76
C VAL A 107 6.33 -3.71 -9.25
N HIS A 108 5.40 -4.15 -10.09
CA HIS A 108 5.62 -4.30 -11.53
C HIS A 108 5.26 -3.06 -12.37
N GLY A 109 4.61 -2.07 -11.77
CA GLY A 109 4.08 -0.94 -12.50
C GLY A 109 3.76 0.26 -11.61
N LYS A 110 2.86 1.13 -12.07
CA LYS A 110 2.53 2.40 -11.41
C LYS A 110 1.95 2.20 -10.00
N ALA A 111 2.49 2.94 -9.01
CA ALA A 111 1.95 3.07 -7.66
C ALA A 111 1.52 4.52 -7.42
N VAL A 112 0.26 4.74 -7.06
CA VAL A 112 -0.29 6.09 -6.85
C VAL A 112 -0.93 6.19 -5.48
N GLY A 113 -0.68 7.27 -4.76
CA GLY A 113 -1.33 7.58 -3.48
C GLY A 113 -1.29 6.42 -2.49
N GLY A 114 -2.46 5.84 -2.19
CA GLY A 114 -2.57 4.64 -1.35
C GLY A 114 -1.67 3.48 -1.77
N GLY A 115 -1.39 3.33 -3.09
CA GLY A 115 -0.46 2.34 -3.61
C GLY A 115 0.98 2.58 -3.16
N VAL A 116 1.43 3.84 -3.11
CA VAL A 116 2.74 4.19 -2.55
C VAL A 116 2.78 3.90 -1.04
N GLY A 117 1.65 4.15 -0.35
CA GLY A 117 1.50 3.82 1.07
C GLY A 117 1.69 2.33 1.36
N ILE A 118 1.07 1.44 0.56
CA ILE A 118 1.25 -0.01 0.66
C ILE A 118 2.71 -0.40 0.45
N VAL A 119 3.35 0.10 -0.61
CA VAL A 119 4.78 -0.14 -0.87
C VAL A 119 5.63 0.28 0.33
N SER A 120 5.33 1.44 0.92
CA SER A 120 6.10 1.98 2.05
C SER A 120 5.86 1.23 3.36
N ALA A 121 4.68 0.63 3.56
CA ALA A 121 4.37 -0.20 4.72
C ALA A 121 4.96 -1.62 4.63
N SER A 122 5.51 -1.99 3.47
CA SER A 122 6.22 -3.26 3.29
C SER A 122 7.58 -3.24 3.97
N ASP A 123 8.03 -4.39 4.44
CA ASP A 123 9.40 -4.53 4.97
C ASP A 123 10.43 -4.53 3.83
N TYR A 124 10.05 -5.12 2.68
CA TYR A 124 10.94 -5.24 1.52
C TYR A 124 10.14 -5.10 0.22
N ALA A 125 10.40 -4.07 -0.54
CA ALA A 125 9.74 -3.84 -1.82
C ALA A 125 10.73 -4.04 -2.98
N ILE A 126 10.36 -4.84 -3.98
CA ILE A 126 11.14 -5.12 -5.18
C ILE A 126 10.38 -4.57 -6.37
N ALA A 127 11.04 -3.78 -7.22
CA ALA A 127 10.41 -3.12 -8.35
C ALA A 127 11.03 -3.45 -9.70
N ALA A 128 10.24 -3.35 -10.77
CA ALA A 128 10.75 -3.29 -12.14
C ALA A 128 11.15 -1.85 -12.49
N GLU A 129 12.12 -1.66 -13.39
CA GLU A 129 12.53 -0.32 -13.86
C GLU A 129 11.40 0.46 -14.54
N GLY A 130 10.42 -0.24 -15.12
CA GLY A 130 9.22 0.37 -15.67
C GLY A 130 8.19 0.86 -14.65
N ALA A 131 8.41 0.62 -13.35
CA ALA A 131 7.52 1.14 -12.30
C ALA A 131 7.70 2.65 -12.12
N SER A 132 6.65 3.28 -11.63
CA SER A 132 6.68 4.71 -11.28
C SER A 132 5.76 4.98 -10.10
N LEU A 133 5.99 6.08 -9.41
CA LEU A 133 5.23 6.43 -8.20
C LEU A 133 4.83 7.90 -8.20
N LYS A 134 3.69 8.18 -7.56
CA LYS A 134 3.15 9.54 -7.47
C LYS A 134 2.28 9.68 -6.23
N LEU A 135 2.42 10.80 -5.52
CA LEU A 135 1.43 11.25 -4.52
C LEU A 135 0.51 12.26 -5.21
N SER A 136 -0.71 11.84 -5.54
CA SER A 136 -1.66 12.67 -6.29
C SER A 136 -2.68 13.38 -5.39
N GLU A 137 -2.60 13.20 -4.09
CA GLU A 137 -3.62 13.62 -3.12
C GLU A 137 -3.83 15.13 -3.13
N LEU A 138 -2.75 15.93 -3.17
CA LEU A 138 -2.87 17.39 -3.17
C LEU A 138 -3.56 17.90 -4.43
N ALA A 139 -3.33 17.27 -5.58
CA ALA A 139 -3.97 17.66 -6.84
C ALA A 139 -5.49 17.45 -6.83
N VAL A 140 -6.00 16.56 -5.96
CA VAL A 140 -7.44 16.33 -5.80
C VAL A 140 -8.01 16.95 -4.51
N GLY A 141 -7.27 17.87 -3.86
CA GLY A 141 -7.73 18.60 -2.68
C GLY A 141 -7.61 17.83 -1.36
N LEU A 142 -6.85 16.75 -1.36
CA LEU A 142 -6.54 15.97 -0.17
C LEU A 142 -5.06 16.15 0.19
N GLY A 143 -4.62 15.44 1.21
CA GLY A 143 -3.19 15.29 1.52
C GLY A 143 -2.86 13.81 1.72
N PRO A 144 -1.62 13.39 1.50
CA PRO A 144 -1.18 12.02 1.77
C PRO A 144 -1.02 11.78 3.29
N PHE A 145 -2.05 12.13 4.07
CA PHE A 145 -1.98 12.16 5.53
C PHE A 145 -1.74 10.78 6.13
N ILE A 146 -2.49 9.77 5.68
CA ILE A 146 -2.42 8.40 6.20
C ILE A 146 -1.15 7.73 5.69
N VAL A 147 -0.97 7.72 4.37
CA VAL A 147 0.18 7.07 3.73
C VAL A 147 1.51 7.77 4.03
N GLY A 148 1.44 9.01 4.47
CA GLY A 148 2.62 9.84 4.77
C GLY A 148 3.50 9.30 5.88
N LEU A 149 2.95 8.62 6.91
CA LEU A 149 3.76 8.06 8.00
C LEU A 149 4.74 6.99 7.48
N PRO A 150 4.29 5.91 6.82
CA PRO A 150 5.22 4.92 6.30
C PRO A 150 6.11 5.46 5.18
N ILE A 151 5.60 6.36 4.32
CA ILE A 151 6.41 6.97 3.24
C ILE A 151 7.56 7.80 3.83
N GLN A 152 7.24 8.71 4.75
CA GLN A 152 8.26 9.54 5.39
C GLN A 152 9.31 8.72 6.12
N ARG A 153 8.91 7.60 6.75
CA ARG A 153 9.84 6.68 7.39
C ARG A 153 10.81 6.03 6.39
N LYS A 154 10.34 5.71 5.19
CA LYS A 154 11.17 5.06 4.15
C LYS A 154 12.08 6.03 3.42
N ILE A 155 11.56 7.15 2.95
CA ILE A 155 12.28 8.05 2.04
C ILE A 155 12.79 9.35 2.71
N GLY A 156 12.47 9.52 3.99
CA GLY A 156 12.83 10.72 4.74
C GLY A 156 11.89 11.91 4.51
N ALA A 157 11.95 12.87 5.43
CA ALA A 157 11.01 14.01 5.48
C ALA A 157 11.11 14.92 4.24
N GLY A 158 12.33 15.18 3.76
CA GLY A 158 12.54 16.08 2.62
C GLY A 158 11.97 15.53 1.31
N ALA A 159 12.25 14.26 1.00
CA ALA A 159 11.74 13.60 -0.20
C ALA A 159 10.21 13.43 -0.16
N PHE A 160 9.66 13.09 1.03
CA PHE A 160 8.22 13.02 1.23
C PHE A 160 7.54 14.38 1.03
N ALA A 161 8.11 15.46 1.59
CA ALA A 161 7.55 16.81 1.43
C ALA A 161 7.53 17.23 -0.05
N ALA A 162 8.64 17.01 -0.78
CA ALA A 162 8.71 17.32 -2.21
C ALA A 162 7.65 16.58 -3.02
N MET A 163 7.55 15.25 -2.85
CA MET A 163 6.52 14.43 -3.54
C MET A 163 5.09 14.87 -3.22
N SER A 164 4.84 15.29 -1.98
CA SER A 164 3.51 15.70 -1.53
C SER A 164 3.10 17.06 -2.09
N ILE A 165 4.07 17.95 -2.30
CA ILE A 165 3.82 19.33 -2.74
C ILE A 165 3.70 19.41 -4.27
N ASP A 166 4.67 18.83 -5.00
CA ASP A 166 4.69 18.93 -6.46
C ASP A 166 3.71 17.96 -7.14
N ALA A 167 3.37 16.86 -6.46
CA ALA A 167 2.49 15.80 -6.97
C ALA A 167 2.93 15.28 -8.36
N ASP A 168 4.22 15.29 -8.65
CA ASP A 168 4.79 14.83 -9.91
C ASP A 168 5.19 13.36 -9.87
N TRP A 169 5.32 12.77 -11.05
CA TRP A 169 5.80 11.40 -11.18
C TRP A 169 7.27 11.26 -10.80
N ARG A 170 7.58 10.18 -10.10
CA ARG A 170 8.93 9.69 -9.86
C ARG A 170 9.09 8.33 -10.55
N ASP A 171 10.25 8.10 -11.15
CA ASP A 171 10.59 6.80 -11.73
C ASP A 171 11.03 5.80 -10.65
N ALA A 172 11.19 4.54 -11.05
CA ALA A 172 11.60 3.48 -10.14
C ALA A 172 13.01 3.68 -9.61
N ARG A 173 13.91 4.28 -10.40
CA ARG A 173 15.29 4.59 -9.99
C ARG A 173 15.30 5.60 -8.85
N TRP A 174 14.45 6.61 -8.91
CA TRP A 174 14.28 7.56 -7.82
C TRP A 174 13.80 6.84 -6.55
N GLY A 175 12.80 5.96 -6.67
CA GLY A 175 12.29 5.17 -5.54
C GLY A 175 13.38 4.29 -4.89
N TYR A 176 14.22 3.65 -5.70
CA TYR A 176 15.36 2.87 -5.23
C TYR A 176 16.41 3.76 -4.53
N THR A 177 16.77 4.88 -5.13
CA THR A 177 17.77 5.80 -4.56
C THR A 177 17.34 6.37 -3.22
N HIS A 178 16.04 6.57 -2.99
CA HIS A 178 15.49 7.09 -1.74
C HIS A 178 15.07 6.01 -0.74
N GLY A 179 15.35 4.73 -1.01
CA GLY A 179 15.10 3.63 -0.08
C GLY A 179 13.65 3.13 -0.02
N LEU A 180 12.80 3.54 -0.97
CA LEU A 180 11.45 2.98 -1.09
C LEU A 180 11.50 1.54 -1.62
N TYR A 181 12.31 1.29 -2.63
CA TYR A 181 12.57 -0.04 -3.18
C TYR A 181 13.93 -0.54 -2.69
N ALA A 182 13.97 -1.79 -2.25
CA ALA A 182 15.20 -2.46 -1.83
C ALA A 182 15.97 -3.04 -3.02
N GLU A 183 15.26 -3.42 -4.08
CA GLU A 183 15.82 -3.94 -5.33
C GLU A 183 15.12 -3.33 -6.54
N LEU A 184 15.86 -3.25 -7.66
CA LEU A 184 15.36 -2.76 -8.94
C LEU A 184 15.83 -3.68 -10.05
N HIS A 185 14.90 -4.20 -10.86
CA HIS A 185 15.15 -5.17 -11.91
C HIS A 185 14.73 -4.63 -13.28
N PRO A 186 15.42 -5.01 -14.38
CA PRO A 186 15.23 -4.39 -15.69
C PRO A 186 13.83 -4.59 -16.28
N ASP A 187 13.19 -5.71 -15.96
CA ASP A 187 11.87 -6.05 -16.47
C ASP A 187 11.07 -6.91 -15.48
N LYS A 188 9.85 -7.30 -15.85
CA LYS A 188 8.96 -8.08 -14.99
C LYS A 188 9.42 -9.52 -14.79
N SER A 189 10.08 -10.13 -15.77
CA SER A 189 10.60 -11.49 -15.64
C SER A 189 11.72 -11.53 -14.61
N ALA A 190 12.70 -10.63 -14.71
CA ALA A 190 13.77 -10.50 -13.74
C ALA A 190 13.24 -10.09 -12.34
N LEU A 191 12.19 -9.27 -12.29
CA LEU A 191 11.49 -8.96 -11.05
C LEU A 191 10.89 -10.23 -10.42
N ASP A 192 10.21 -11.08 -11.20
CA ASP A 192 9.57 -12.29 -10.71
C ASP A 192 10.60 -13.27 -10.16
N ASP A 193 11.69 -13.51 -10.88
CA ASP A 193 12.81 -14.36 -10.43
C ASP A 193 13.42 -13.83 -9.11
N ALA A 194 13.59 -12.52 -8.99
CA ALA A 194 14.14 -11.91 -7.78
C ALA A 194 13.19 -12.02 -6.59
N VAL A 195 11.88 -11.80 -6.82
CA VAL A 195 10.84 -11.96 -5.78
C VAL A 195 10.81 -13.42 -5.29
N GLU A 196 10.74 -14.39 -6.21
CA GLU A 196 10.74 -15.82 -5.87
C GLU A 196 11.96 -16.18 -5.01
N LYS A 197 13.16 -15.86 -5.48
CA LYS A 197 14.40 -16.07 -4.73
C LYS A 197 14.37 -15.43 -3.34
N ARG A 198 13.84 -14.20 -3.23
CA ARG A 198 13.77 -13.46 -1.96
C ARG A 198 12.85 -14.15 -0.97
N VAL A 199 11.62 -14.50 -1.38
CA VAL A 199 10.67 -15.13 -0.48
C VAL A 199 11.07 -16.55 -0.08
N GLU A 200 11.69 -17.32 -0.97
CA GLU A 200 12.27 -18.64 -0.65
C GLU A 200 13.36 -18.52 0.40
N THR A 201 14.30 -17.56 0.23
CA THR A 201 15.36 -17.29 1.20
C THR A 201 14.77 -16.96 2.58
N LEU A 202 13.75 -16.10 2.61
CA LEU A 202 13.09 -15.73 3.87
C LEU A 202 12.30 -16.89 4.47
N ALA A 203 11.63 -17.71 3.66
CA ALA A 203 10.90 -18.88 4.14
C ALA A 203 11.85 -19.95 4.74
N ALA A 204 13.11 -19.98 4.32
CA ALA A 204 14.14 -20.83 4.89
C ALA A 204 14.86 -20.23 6.12
N SER A 205 14.59 -18.95 6.43
CA SER A 205 15.23 -18.23 7.54
C SER A 205 14.55 -18.54 8.89
N ASN A 206 15.20 -18.15 10.00
CA ASN A 206 14.66 -18.32 11.34
C ASN A 206 13.45 -17.36 11.55
N PRO A 207 12.23 -17.88 11.73
CA PRO A 207 11.03 -17.05 11.83
C PRO A 207 11.01 -16.18 13.09
N GLU A 208 11.58 -16.64 14.20
CA GLU A 208 11.66 -15.86 15.45
C GLU A 208 12.61 -14.67 15.27
N ALA A 209 13.76 -14.88 14.66
CA ALA A 209 14.71 -13.80 14.37
C ALA A 209 14.10 -12.76 13.43
N MET A 210 13.36 -13.20 12.39
CA MET A 210 12.64 -12.29 11.49
C MET A 210 11.59 -11.47 12.23
N ALA A 211 10.80 -12.10 13.11
CA ALA A 211 9.79 -11.41 13.89
C ALA A 211 10.38 -10.36 14.85
N GLN A 212 11.50 -10.67 15.51
CA GLN A 212 12.20 -9.72 16.38
C GLN A 212 12.81 -8.56 15.55
N LEU A 213 13.44 -8.87 14.42
CA LEU A 213 14.02 -7.86 13.55
C LEU A 213 12.96 -6.90 12.99
N LYS A 214 11.77 -7.42 12.63
CA LYS A 214 10.66 -6.57 12.20
C LYS A 214 10.22 -5.59 13.27
N LYS A 215 10.20 -5.99 14.56
CA LYS A 215 9.91 -5.07 15.66
C LYS A 215 10.91 -3.92 15.71
N VAL A 216 12.21 -4.19 15.49
CA VAL A 216 13.24 -3.15 15.39
C VAL A 216 13.00 -2.20 14.22
N PHE A 217 12.60 -2.72 13.04
CA PHE A 217 12.29 -1.88 11.88
C PHE A 217 11.15 -0.91 12.14
N TRP A 218 10.17 -1.30 12.96
CA TRP A 218 8.98 -0.52 13.25
C TRP A 218 8.95 0.07 14.67
N GLU A 219 10.10 0.15 15.36
CA GLU A 219 10.22 0.86 16.64
C GLU A 219 9.75 2.32 16.53
N GLY A 220 9.09 2.82 17.59
CA GLY A 220 8.58 4.18 17.65
C GLY A 220 7.30 4.40 16.81
N THR A 221 6.59 3.32 16.46
CA THR A 221 5.29 3.41 15.76
C THR A 221 4.10 3.06 16.66
N ASP A 222 4.28 2.95 17.96
CA ASP A 222 3.25 2.52 18.92
C ASP A 222 2.05 3.47 18.96
N ASP A 223 2.24 4.75 18.69
CA ASP A 223 1.19 5.77 18.64
C ASP A 223 0.57 5.95 17.22
N TRP A 224 1.07 5.24 16.22
CA TRP A 224 0.52 5.32 14.86
C TRP A 224 -0.96 4.97 14.76
N PRO A 225 -1.52 4.01 15.50
CA PRO A 225 -2.96 3.76 15.45
C PRO A 225 -3.78 5.02 15.71
N ARG A 226 -3.45 5.78 16.77
CA ARG A 226 -4.11 7.06 17.10
C ARG A 226 -3.82 8.13 16.03
N GLN A 227 -2.56 8.32 15.65
CA GLN A 227 -2.20 9.32 14.65
C GLN A 227 -2.88 9.07 13.29
N LEU A 228 -2.94 7.82 12.86
CA LEU A 228 -3.55 7.44 11.58
C LEU A 228 -5.07 7.62 11.61
N GLU A 229 -5.73 7.35 12.75
CA GLU A 229 -7.15 7.62 12.92
C GLU A 229 -7.44 9.13 12.82
N GLU A 230 -6.71 9.99 13.53
CA GLU A 230 -6.81 11.45 13.44
C GLU A 230 -6.60 11.95 11.99
N ARG A 231 -5.69 11.32 11.25
CA ARG A 231 -5.42 11.65 9.84
C ARG A 231 -6.52 11.14 8.91
N ALA A 232 -7.16 10.03 9.22
CA ALA A 232 -8.33 9.54 8.50
C ALA A 232 -9.52 10.50 8.67
N GLU A 233 -9.73 11.07 9.87
CA GLU A 233 -10.74 12.11 10.11
C GLU A 233 -10.49 13.37 9.26
N LYS A 234 -9.23 13.84 9.20
CA LYS A 234 -8.85 14.96 8.34
C LYS A 234 -9.17 14.69 6.88
N SER A 235 -8.82 13.49 6.38
CA SER A 235 -9.13 13.08 5.01
C SER A 235 -10.65 12.99 4.78
N GLY A 236 -11.38 12.43 5.74
CA GLY A 236 -12.84 12.30 5.72
C GLY A 236 -13.57 13.64 5.69
N THR A 237 -13.00 14.68 6.30
CA THR A 237 -13.53 16.05 6.24
C THR A 237 -13.16 16.73 4.92
N LEU A 238 -11.91 16.66 4.51
CA LEU A 238 -11.43 17.35 3.29
C LEU A 238 -12.03 16.78 2.01
N VAL A 239 -12.39 15.48 1.98
CA VAL A 239 -13.02 14.86 0.82
C VAL A 239 -14.38 15.50 0.49
N LEU A 240 -15.01 16.17 1.43
CA LEU A 240 -16.30 16.86 1.26
C LEU A 240 -16.15 18.28 0.73
N SER A 241 -14.94 18.81 0.61
CA SER A 241 -14.72 20.16 0.10
C SER A 241 -15.19 20.31 -1.35
N ASP A 242 -15.61 21.52 -1.71
CA ASP A 242 -16.00 21.85 -3.09
C ASP A 242 -14.86 21.57 -4.08
N PHE A 243 -13.62 21.79 -3.65
CA PHE A 243 -12.45 21.51 -4.48
C PHE A 243 -12.38 20.03 -4.81
N THR A 244 -12.39 19.18 -3.79
CA THR A 244 -12.32 17.72 -3.97
C THR A 244 -13.53 17.19 -4.72
N SER A 245 -14.73 17.69 -4.42
CA SER A 245 -15.96 17.31 -5.13
C SER A 245 -15.83 17.50 -6.63
N ARG A 246 -15.34 18.66 -7.07
CA ARG A 246 -15.07 18.93 -8.50
C ARG A 246 -13.96 18.04 -9.05
N ALA A 247 -12.86 17.87 -8.32
CA ALA A 247 -11.71 17.08 -8.76
C ALA A 247 -12.02 15.60 -8.97
N VAL A 248 -12.91 15.02 -8.15
CA VAL A 248 -13.34 13.62 -8.29
C VAL A 248 -14.55 13.45 -9.21
N GLY A 249 -15.09 14.54 -9.77
CA GLY A 249 -16.25 14.51 -10.68
C GLY A 249 -17.58 14.28 -9.96
N ARG A 250 -17.71 14.73 -8.70
CA ARG A 250 -18.99 14.75 -7.98
C ARG A 250 -19.79 15.92 -8.51
N THR A 251 -20.89 15.64 -9.24
CA THR A 251 -21.89 16.62 -9.61
C THR A 251 -22.78 16.88 -8.40
N GLY A 252 -22.90 18.16 -8.00
CA GLY A 252 -23.79 18.62 -6.92
C GLY A 252 -25.26 18.39 -7.24
#